data_172ca5b956784f4a8c4488d269633eea
#
_entry.id   172ca5b956784f4a8c4488d269633eea
#
_cell.length_a   1.000
_cell.length_b   1.000
_cell.length_c   1.000
_cell.angle_alpha   90.00
_cell.angle_beta   90.00
_cell.angle_gamma   90.00
#
_symmetry.space_group_name_H-M   'P 1'
#
loop_
_entity.id
_entity.type
_entity.pdbx_description
1 polymer ?
#
loop_
_entity_poly.entity_id
_entity_poly.type
_entity_poly.pdbx_seq_one_letter_code
_entity_poly.pdbx_strand_id
1 'polypeptide(L)'
;MTADHPSAPVDKPAGGTPEHHATGGTPEHHESILLDEPTTADLRAKVTEAWREFARALADQLRALPAGGHLEVTLDPTASGTGDAVYSVSVDAGEEGRLSARAVGNATLPQGYRLDRAAVADMVALGWSPPGVVPGSGEQFGLDCGTDEATRLAAVLSRTLRDVYGAPHPAFLVYLVHDTEGEPLPAEPLGTARSEFGPDRDVEADLDEALAAAAAAQSGENDVLALEERVRTVVSTMLKSASDQLQVDSDGDINIRAGSAMVFVRVRDNPPLVDVFSPVLTEVEPTERLYVKLSELTNRMPIGRLYCADDTVWASIPVFGRNFQPTHLMLAVQVMTGLADELDDRLHGEFGGKRFFGEGDKPARAEEHRTGMYL
;
A
#
# COMPACT_ATOMS: atom_id res chain seq x y z
N MET A 1 21.92 23.08 -87.41
CA MET A 1 23.19 23.74 -87.80
C MET A 1 23.85 24.03 -86.46
N THR A 2 24.68 23.18 -86.09
CA THR A 2 26.16 23.14 -86.07
C THR A 2 26.72 24.14 -85.06
N ALA A 3 27.24 23.60 -84.03
CA ALA A 3 28.66 23.43 -83.70
C ALA A 3 29.18 24.62 -82.91
N ASP A 4 30.06 24.66 -81.96
CA ASP A 4 31.09 23.72 -81.56
C ASP A 4 31.74 24.26 -80.27
N HIS A 5 32.30 23.40 -79.52
CA HIS A 5 33.25 23.59 -78.38
C HIS A 5 34.52 24.37 -78.84
N PRO A 6 35.47 24.86 -77.98
CA PRO A 6 36.11 24.07 -76.93
C PRO A 6 36.73 24.85 -75.70
N SER A 7 37.02 24.05 -74.69
CA SER A 7 38.23 23.86 -73.85
C SER A 7 38.86 24.99 -73.05
N ALA A 8 39.02 24.70 -71.82
CA ALA A 8 39.95 25.03 -70.75
C ALA A 8 41.35 25.55 -71.10
N PRO A 9 42.24 26.08 -70.14
CA PRO A 9 42.62 25.45 -68.91
C PRO A 9 42.99 26.38 -67.70
N VAL A 10 43.01 25.74 -66.49
CA VAL A 10 44.05 25.82 -65.42
C VAL A 10 44.63 27.16 -65.01
N ASP A 11 44.45 27.52 -63.74
CA ASP A 11 45.58 27.77 -62.81
C ASP A 11 45.11 27.76 -61.31
N LYS A 12 45.85 27.01 -60.54
CA LYS A 12 45.90 27.05 -59.06
C LYS A 12 46.97 28.08 -58.65
N PRO A 13 46.80 28.76 -57.53
CA PRO A 13 47.84 28.60 -56.49
C PRO A 13 47.31 28.36 -55.07
N ALA A 14 48.21 27.73 -54.36
CA ALA A 14 48.19 27.25 -53.03
C ALA A 14 48.05 28.32 -51.91
N GLY A 15 47.57 27.88 -50.75
CA GLY A 15 48.08 28.37 -49.49
C GLY A 15 47.03 29.00 -48.60
N GLY A 16 46.74 28.36 -47.50
CA GLY A 16 46.07 28.93 -46.33
C GLY A 16 45.08 28.01 -45.64
N THR A 17 45.57 27.11 -44.87
CA THR A 17 44.80 26.42 -43.83
C THR A 17 44.48 27.36 -42.67
N PRO A 18 43.26 27.67 -42.37
CA PRO A 18 42.94 28.12 -41.00
C PRO A 18 42.75 26.90 -40.11
N GLU A 19 43.59 26.80 -39.13
CA GLU A 19 43.39 25.92 -37.96
C GLU A 19 42.07 26.32 -37.31
N HIS A 20 41.07 25.50 -37.52
CA HIS A 20 39.89 25.52 -36.67
C HIS A 20 40.27 24.85 -35.31
N HIS A 21 40.50 25.70 -34.32
CA HIS A 21 40.39 25.30 -32.94
C HIS A 21 39.01 24.66 -32.75
N ALA A 22 39.01 23.35 -32.71
CA ALA A 22 37.89 22.60 -32.17
C ALA A 22 37.85 22.88 -30.66
N THR A 23 37.04 23.82 -30.26
CA THR A 23 36.54 23.90 -28.90
C THR A 23 35.73 22.65 -28.69
N GLY A 24 36.31 21.69 -27.97
CA GLY A 24 35.63 20.53 -27.47
C GLY A 24 34.50 20.95 -26.53
N GLY A 25 33.32 21.14 -27.08
CA GLY A 25 32.10 21.13 -26.33
C GLY A 25 31.89 19.68 -25.90
N THR A 26 32.02 19.43 -24.64
CA THR A 26 31.47 18.22 -23.99
C THR A 26 30.02 18.10 -24.48
N PRO A 27 29.57 16.95 -24.99
CA PRO A 27 28.16 16.75 -25.29
C PRO A 27 27.42 17.00 -23.99
N GLU A 28 26.63 18.07 -23.95
CA GLU A 28 25.61 18.23 -22.91
C GLU A 28 24.76 16.97 -23.02
N HIS A 29 24.89 16.08 -22.05
CA HIS A 29 23.93 15.03 -21.84
C HIS A 29 22.62 15.74 -21.58
N HIS A 30 21.78 15.86 -22.60
CA HIS A 30 20.38 16.13 -22.40
C HIS A 30 19.85 14.93 -21.54
N GLU A 31 19.81 15.15 -20.24
CA GLU A 31 19.12 14.22 -19.35
C GLU A 31 17.71 14.04 -19.93
N SER A 32 17.37 12.84 -20.31
CA SER A 32 16.07 12.52 -20.86
C SER A 32 15.02 12.89 -19.80
N ILE A 33 14.08 13.76 -20.16
CA ILE A 33 12.94 14.09 -19.31
C ILE A 33 11.99 12.89 -19.24
N LEU A 34 12.08 11.99 -20.21
CA LEU A 34 11.36 10.73 -20.21
C LEU A 34 12.08 9.78 -19.24
N LEU A 35 11.36 9.22 -18.33
CA LEU A 35 11.85 8.13 -17.50
C LEU A 35 12.20 6.97 -18.43
N ASP A 36 13.42 6.44 -18.31
CA ASP A 36 13.96 5.39 -19.20
C ASP A 36 13.14 4.09 -19.16
N GLU A 37 12.44 3.84 -18.07
CA GLU A 37 11.44 2.79 -17.98
C GLU A 37 10.20 3.31 -17.27
N PRO A 38 8.99 2.88 -17.69
CA PRO A 38 7.84 3.06 -16.84
C PRO A 38 8.19 2.36 -15.52
N THR A 39 8.31 3.12 -14.45
CA THR A 39 8.45 2.55 -13.11
C THR A 39 7.15 1.82 -12.80
N THR A 40 7.04 0.62 -13.33
CA THR A 40 6.04 -0.33 -12.93
C THR A 40 6.39 -0.71 -11.51
N ALA A 41 5.57 -0.28 -10.57
CA ALA A 41 5.64 -0.85 -9.24
C ALA A 41 5.28 -2.32 -9.39
N ASP A 42 6.19 -3.23 -9.07
CA ASP A 42 5.82 -4.64 -8.91
C ASP A 42 4.99 -4.76 -7.64
N LEU A 43 3.67 -4.64 -7.81
CA LEU A 43 2.72 -4.69 -6.70
C LEU A 43 2.87 -5.99 -5.89
N ARG A 44 3.14 -7.12 -6.56
CA ARG A 44 3.30 -8.41 -5.88
C ARG A 44 4.55 -8.43 -5.01
N ALA A 45 5.66 -7.88 -5.52
CA ALA A 45 6.87 -7.73 -4.74
C ALA A 45 6.65 -6.81 -3.53
N LYS A 46 6.00 -5.66 -3.72
CA LYS A 46 5.67 -4.72 -2.65
C LYS A 46 4.82 -5.36 -1.55
N VAL A 47 3.72 -6.00 -1.92
CA VAL A 47 2.82 -6.69 -0.97
C VAL A 47 3.57 -7.81 -0.24
N THR A 48 4.40 -8.57 -0.96
CA THR A 48 5.18 -9.66 -0.34
C THR A 48 6.18 -9.13 0.67
N GLU A 49 6.89 -8.04 0.35
CA GLU A 49 7.86 -7.44 1.26
C GLU A 49 7.17 -6.81 2.48
N ALA A 50 6.07 -6.08 2.28
CA ALA A 50 5.29 -5.51 3.37
C ALA A 50 4.86 -6.59 4.39
N TRP A 51 4.42 -7.76 3.93
CA TRP A 51 4.07 -8.87 4.82
C TRP A 51 5.29 -9.47 5.54
N ARG A 52 6.47 -9.47 4.92
CA ARG A 52 7.71 -9.93 5.60
C ARG A 52 8.14 -8.95 6.70
N GLU A 53 8.07 -7.66 6.41
CA GLU A 53 8.39 -6.61 7.38
C GLU A 53 7.44 -6.63 8.56
N PHE A 54 6.13 -6.71 8.28
CA PHE A 54 5.11 -6.87 9.32
C PHE A 54 5.36 -8.09 10.20
N ALA A 55 5.64 -9.26 9.61
CA ALA A 55 5.91 -10.48 10.38
C ALA A 55 7.18 -10.34 11.24
N ARG A 56 8.21 -9.63 10.77
CA ARG A 56 9.43 -9.35 11.53
C ARG A 56 9.14 -8.42 12.71
N ALA A 57 8.49 -7.28 12.46
CA ALA A 57 8.11 -6.32 13.50
C ALA A 57 7.19 -6.96 14.55
N LEU A 58 6.23 -7.77 14.11
CA LEU A 58 5.34 -8.51 15.00
C LEU A 58 6.11 -9.50 15.88
N ALA A 59 7.13 -10.20 15.35
CA ALA A 59 7.97 -11.10 16.14
C ALA A 59 8.77 -10.36 17.21
N ASP A 60 9.26 -9.16 16.89
CA ASP A 60 10.01 -8.33 17.84
C ASP A 60 9.08 -7.78 18.94
N GLN A 61 7.87 -7.34 18.56
CA GLN A 61 6.84 -6.90 19.52
C GLN A 61 6.41 -8.03 20.45
N LEU A 62 6.23 -9.25 19.95
CA LEU A 62 5.87 -10.42 20.76
C LEU A 62 6.96 -10.78 21.79
N ARG A 63 8.23 -10.56 21.47
CA ARG A 63 9.34 -10.74 22.42
C ARG A 63 9.39 -9.65 23.48
N ALA A 64 9.00 -8.44 23.11
CA ALA A 64 9.00 -7.28 23.99
C ALA A 64 7.75 -7.19 24.86
N LEU A 65 6.70 -7.95 24.57
CA LEU A 65 5.43 -7.89 25.29
C LEU A 65 5.64 -8.35 26.75
N PRO A 66 5.38 -7.48 27.74
CA PRO A 66 5.57 -7.84 29.15
C PRO A 66 4.53 -8.85 29.62
N ALA A 67 4.82 -9.55 30.71
CA ALA A 67 3.82 -10.42 31.36
C ALA A 67 2.56 -9.62 31.73
N GLY A 68 1.39 -10.14 31.40
CA GLY A 68 0.11 -9.44 31.49
C GLY A 68 -0.20 -8.52 30.32
N GLY A 69 0.72 -8.35 29.37
CA GLY A 69 0.46 -7.60 28.16
C GLY A 69 -0.44 -8.36 27.19
N HIS A 70 -1.29 -7.59 26.50
CA HIS A 70 -2.19 -8.06 25.45
C HIS A 70 -1.90 -7.32 24.14
N LEU A 71 -1.77 -8.06 23.06
CA LEU A 71 -1.66 -7.52 21.71
C LEU A 71 -2.83 -8.07 20.89
N GLU A 72 -3.56 -7.19 20.23
CA GLU A 72 -4.59 -7.55 19.27
C GLU A 72 -4.27 -6.93 17.90
N VAL A 73 -4.44 -7.70 16.84
CA VAL A 73 -4.34 -7.23 15.45
C VAL A 73 -5.65 -7.56 14.77
N THR A 74 -6.31 -6.55 14.26
CA THR A 74 -7.64 -6.63 13.66
C THR A 74 -7.59 -6.16 12.22
N LEU A 75 -8.33 -6.82 11.33
CA LEU A 75 -8.63 -6.26 10.02
C LEU A 75 -9.54 -5.07 10.21
N ASP A 76 -9.11 -3.90 9.74
CA ASP A 76 -9.81 -2.65 9.95
C ASP A 76 -11.27 -2.75 9.47
N PRO A 77 -12.25 -2.49 10.34
CA PRO A 77 -13.66 -2.64 10.02
C PRO A 77 -14.13 -1.71 8.91
N THR A 78 -13.51 -0.55 8.74
CA THR A 78 -13.84 0.36 7.62
C THR A 78 -13.45 -0.24 6.28
N ALA A 79 -12.39 -1.06 6.24
CA ALA A 79 -11.99 -1.80 5.06
C ALA A 79 -12.94 -2.97 4.76
N SER A 80 -13.52 -3.59 5.79
CA SER A 80 -14.44 -4.71 5.60
C SER A 80 -15.83 -4.27 5.14
N GLY A 81 -16.14 -2.96 5.20
CA GLY A 81 -17.46 -2.42 4.87
C GLY A 81 -18.56 -2.84 5.82
N THR A 82 -18.23 -3.42 6.98
CA THR A 82 -19.18 -3.85 8.01
C THR A 82 -19.38 -2.82 9.11
N GLY A 83 -18.42 -1.90 9.25
CA GLY A 83 -18.36 -1.00 10.40
C GLY A 83 -17.93 -1.66 11.72
N ASP A 84 -17.86 -2.99 11.75
CA ASP A 84 -17.47 -3.77 12.93
C ASP A 84 -16.21 -4.59 12.65
N ALA A 85 -15.34 -4.71 13.65
CA ALA A 85 -14.18 -5.59 13.60
C ALA A 85 -14.66 -7.06 13.52
N VAL A 86 -14.33 -7.74 12.41
CA VAL A 86 -14.80 -9.11 12.15
C VAL A 86 -13.68 -10.12 12.39
N TYR A 87 -12.53 -9.86 11.81
CA TYR A 87 -11.39 -10.77 11.88
C TYR A 87 -10.29 -10.18 12.73
N SER A 88 -9.92 -10.88 13.78
CA SER A 88 -8.81 -10.52 14.65
C SER A 88 -8.00 -11.72 15.08
N VAL A 89 -6.76 -11.46 15.44
CA VAL A 89 -5.88 -12.35 16.18
C VAL A 89 -5.40 -11.61 17.42
N SER A 90 -5.29 -12.30 18.55
CA SER A 90 -4.78 -11.71 19.77
C SER A 90 -3.72 -12.59 20.43
N VAL A 91 -2.87 -12.00 21.24
CA VAL A 91 -1.83 -12.69 22.00
C VAL A 91 -1.77 -12.11 23.40
N ASP A 92 -1.91 -12.98 24.39
CA ASP A 92 -1.71 -12.68 25.80
C ASP A 92 -0.33 -13.15 26.24
N ALA A 93 0.46 -12.27 26.85
CA ALA A 93 1.73 -12.65 27.47
C ALA A 93 1.51 -13.07 28.94
N GLY A 94 1.77 -14.33 29.20
CA GLY A 94 1.74 -14.89 30.55
C GLY A 94 3.08 -14.77 31.27
N GLU A 95 3.13 -15.33 32.48
CA GLU A 95 4.38 -15.47 33.21
C GLU A 95 5.32 -16.49 32.55
N GLU A 96 6.60 -16.44 32.89
CA GLU A 96 7.65 -17.35 32.41
C GLU A 96 7.82 -17.36 30.87
N GLY A 97 7.49 -16.24 30.20
CA GLY A 97 7.64 -16.12 28.73
C GLY A 97 6.64 -16.96 27.94
N ARG A 98 5.47 -17.26 28.49
CA ARG A 98 4.39 -17.93 27.77
C ARG A 98 3.62 -16.93 26.92
N LEU A 99 3.32 -17.31 25.69
CA LEU A 99 2.43 -16.58 24.78
C LEU A 99 1.21 -17.44 24.46
N SER A 100 0.02 -16.90 24.71
CA SER A 100 -1.27 -17.55 24.42
C SER A 100 -1.96 -16.78 23.31
N ALA A 101 -1.92 -17.33 22.09
CA ALA A 101 -2.52 -16.72 20.92
C ALA A 101 -3.94 -17.25 20.67
N ARG A 102 -4.80 -16.36 20.16
CA ARG A 102 -6.17 -16.67 19.78
C ARG A 102 -6.48 -16.08 18.40
N ALA A 103 -7.36 -16.74 17.69
CA ALA A 103 -7.87 -16.27 16.40
C ALA A 103 -9.38 -16.49 16.35
N VAL A 104 -10.08 -15.51 15.81
CA VAL A 104 -11.55 -15.54 15.72
C VAL A 104 -12.02 -16.74 14.89
N GLY A 105 -13.07 -17.41 15.35
CA GLY A 105 -13.65 -18.58 14.70
C GLY A 105 -15.14 -18.40 14.41
N ASN A 106 -15.75 -19.43 13.80
CA ASN A 106 -17.12 -19.38 13.30
C ASN A 106 -18.20 -19.17 14.36
N ALA A 107 -17.89 -19.36 15.63
CA ALA A 107 -18.85 -19.15 16.71
C ALA A 107 -19.19 -17.68 16.93
N THR A 108 -18.19 -16.80 16.73
CA THR A 108 -18.32 -15.35 16.91
C THR A 108 -18.48 -14.60 15.59
N LEU A 109 -18.13 -15.22 14.47
CA LEU A 109 -18.23 -14.58 13.16
C LEU A 109 -19.69 -14.46 12.69
N PRO A 110 -20.10 -13.28 12.17
CA PRO A 110 -21.37 -13.11 11.50
C PRO A 110 -21.53 -14.09 10.32
N GLN A 111 -22.77 -14.44 9.97
CA GLN A 111 -23.04 -15.49 8.98
C GLN A 111 -22.32 -15.29 7.64
N GLY A 112 -22.22 -14.05 7.15
CA GLY A 112 -21.55 -13.71 5.88
C GLY A 112 -20.02 -13.73 5.92
N TYR A 113 -19.41 -13.90 7.11
CA TYR A 113 -17.96 -13.87 7.34
C TYR A 113 -17.42 -15.20 7.89
N ARG A 114 -18.27 -16.22 7.99
CA ARG A 114 -17.85 -17.51 8.51
C ARG A 114 -16.84 -18.18 7.59
N LEU A 115 -15.83 -18.77 8.22
CA LEU A 115 -14.82 -19.58 7.55
C LEU A 115 -15.47 -20.83 6.97
N ASP A 116 -15.21 -21.14 5.74
CA ASP A 116 -15.60 -22.39 5.11
C ASP A 116 -14.72 -23.56 5.58
N ARG A 117 -14.96 -24.75 5.05
CA ARG A 117 -14.17 -25.94 5.42
C ARG A 117 -12.71 -25.84 5.02
N ALA A 118 -12.41 -25.20 3.90
CA ALA A 118 -11.04 -25.04 3.43
C ALA A 118 -10.29 -24.09 4.34
N ALA A 119 -10.86 -22.93 4.65
CA ALA A 119 -10.29 -21.96 5.57
C ALA A 119 -10.08 -22.54 6.99
N VAL A 120 -11.02 -23.32 7.50
CA VAL A 120 -10.85 -24.04 8.80
C VAL A 120 -9.70 -25.06 8.71
N ALA A 121 -9.56 -25.78 7.60
CA ALA A 121 -8.44 -26.71 7.41
C ALA A 121 -7.10 -25.97 7.32
N ASP A 122 -7.07 -24.81 6.68
CA ASP A 122 -5.90 -23.95 6.59
C ASP A 122 -5.48 -23.41 7.96
N MET A 123 -6.44 -23.03 8.82
CA MET A 123 -6.15 -22.68 10.23
C MET A 123 -5.40 -23.82 10.95
N VAL A 124 -5.90 -25.03 10.84
CA VAL A 124 -5.25 -26.20 11.47
C VAL A 124 -3.88 -26.48 10.84
N ALA A 125 -3.75 -26.36 9.53
CA ALA A 125 -2.46 -26.52 8.81
C ALA A 125 -1.43 -25.47 9.22
N LEU A 126 -1.87 -24.25 9.57
CA LEU A 126 -1.00 -23.21 10.12
C LEU A 126 -0.53 -23.49 11.54
N GLY A 127 -1.16 -24.41 12.25
CA GLY A 127 -0.78 -24.81 13.61
C GLY A 127 -1.79 -24.40 14.68
N TRP A 128 -2.92 -23.82 14.31
CA TRP A 128 -3.99 -23.52 15.26
C TRP A 128 -4.68 -24.77 15.76
N SER A 129 -4.95 -24.82 17.03
CA SER A 129 -5.84 -25.82 17.62
C SER A 129 -7.28 -25.38 17.46
N PRO A 130 -8.20 -26.30 17.11
CA PRO A 130 -9.63 -25.99 17.02
C PRO A 130 -10.20 -25.41 18.32
N PRO A 131 -11.33 -24.68 18.25
CA PRO A 131 -12.01 -24.15 19.43
C PRO A 131 -12.22 -25.19 20.52
N GLY A 132 -11.98 -24.81 21.79
CA GLY A 132 -12.15 -25.65 22.96
C GLY A 132 -11.03 -26.66 23.21
N VAL A 133 -10.00 -26.76 22.37
CA VAL A 133 -8.87 -27.70 22.55
C VAL A 133 -7.82 -27.13 23.50
N VAL A 134 -7.45 -25.85 23.29
CA VAL A 134 -6.50 -25.15 24.16
C VAL A 134 -7.25 -24.59 25.36
N PRO A 135 -6.78 -24.82 26.61
CA PRO A 135 -7.41 -24.25 27.81
C PRO A 135 -7.54 -22.71 27.67
N GLY A 136 -8.75 -22.22 27.93
CA GLY A 136 -9.04 -20.78 27.84
C GLY A 136 -9.26 -20.23 26.43
N SER A 137 -9.14 -21.00 25.35
CA SER A 137 -9.46 -20.54 23.99
C SER A 137 -10.96 -20.36 23.74
N GLY A 138 -11.81 -20.99 24.55
CA GLY A 138 -13.27 -20.88 24.39
C GLY A 138 -13.72 -21.30 23.00
N GLU A 139 -14.44 -20.42 22.32
CA GLU A 139 -14.97 -20.61 20.97
C GLU A 139 -13.99 -20.17 19.85
N GLN A 140 -12.78 -19.75 20.23
CA GLN A 140 -11.74 -19.30 19.29
C GLN A 140 -10.72 -20.41 19.01
N PHE A 141 -10.02 -20.29 17.90
CA PHE A 141 -8.81 -21.07 17.69
C PHE A 141 -7.74 -20.65 18.69
N GLY A 142 -6.98 -21.60 19.21
CA GLY A 142 -5.94 -21.36 20.21
C GLY A 142 -4.58 -21.88 19.79
N LEU A 143 -3.51 -21.20 20.22
CA LEU A 143 -2.13 -21.64 20.05
C LEU A 143 -1.31 -21.12 21.22
N ASP A 144 -0.67 -22.02 21.98
CA ASP A 144 0.23 -21.66 23.07
C ASP A 144 1.67 -21.96 22.67
N CYS A 145 2.59 -21.07 23.00
CA CYS A 145 4.03 -21.25 22.77
C CYS A 145 4.87 -20.42 23.75
N GLY A 146 6.17 -20.53 23.69
CA GLY A 146 7.09 -19.67 24.42
C GLY A 146 7.52 -18.45 23.59
N THR A 147 8.07 -17.44 24.25
CA THR A 147 8.64 -16.25 23.59
C THR A 147 9.85 -16.58 22.70
N ASP A 148 10.51 -17.72 22.93
CA ASP A 148 11.56 -18.26 22.04
C ASP A 148 10.98 -18.68 20.67
N GLU A 149 9.71 -19.00 20.58
CA GLU A 149 8.98 -19.30 19.35
C GLU A 149 8.28 -18.07 18.72
N ALA A 150 8.51 -16.86 19.21
CA ALA A 150 7.85 -15.63 18.75
C ALA A 150 7.90 -15.43 17.22
N THR A 151 9.03 -15.76 16.58
CA THR A 151 9.16 -15.70 15.11
C THR A 151 8.19 -16.64 14.39
N ARG A 152 8.05 -17.87 14.92
CA ARG A 152 7.10 -18.85 14.38
C ARG A 152 5.66 -18.37 14.60
N LEU A 153 5.35 -17.88 15.79
CA LEU A 153 4.03 -17.34 16.10
C LEU A 153 3.67 -16.18 15.20
N ALA A 154 4.58 -15.19 15.04
CA ALA A 154 4.37 -14.05 14.14
C ALA A 154 4.10 -14.49 12.69
N ALA A 155 4.78 -15.52 12.20
CA ALA A 155 4.53 -16.07 10.87
C ALA A 155 3.13 -16.73 10.79
N VAL A 156 2.68 -17.43 11.82
CA VAL A 156 1.33 -18.01 11.88
C VAL A 156 0.28 -16.91 11.89
N LEU A 157 0.43 -15.89 12.74
CA LEU A 157 -0.49 -14.76 12.82
C LEU A 157 -0.58 -14.00 11.50
N SER A 158 0.56 -13.67 10.90
CA SER A 158 0.62 -12.96 9.61
C SER A 158 -0.05 -13.74 8.49
N ARG A 159 0.19 -15.05 8.43
CA ARG A 159 -0.45 -15.91 7.43
C ARG A 159 -1.94 -16.09 7.69
N THR A 160 -2.36 -16.14 8.93
CA THR A 160 -3.79 -16.17 9.28
C THR A 160 -4.49 -14.92 8.77
N LEU A 161 -3.93 -13.74 9.03
CA LEU A 161 -4.49 -12.48 8.57
C LEU A 161 -4.52 -12.38 7.04
N ARG A 162 -3.44 -12.80 6.37
CA ARG A 162 -3.31 -12.72 4.91
C ARG A 162 -4.06 -13.83 4.18
N ASP A 163 -3.78 -15.10 4.53
CA ASP A 163 -4.18 -16.24 3.71
C ASP A 163 -5.58 -16.74 4.08
N VAL A 164 -6.02 -16.57 5.34
CA VAL A 164 -7.31 -17.06 5.84
C VAL A 164 -8.34 -15.94 5.96
N TYR A 165 -7.94 -14.81 6.55
CA TYR A 165 -8.83 -13.67 6.73
C TYR A 165 -8.81 -12.69 5.54
N GLY A 166 -7.91 -12.90 4.59
CA GLY A 166 -7.90 -12.21 3.30
C GLY A 166 -7.45 -10.75 3.34
N ALA A 167 -6.67 -10.35 4.36
CA ALA A 167 -6.09 -9.02 4.37
C ALA A 167 -5.09 -8.86 3.21
N PRO A 168 -5.33 -7.96 2.25
CA PRO A 168 -4.50 -7.88 1.04
C PRO A 168 -3.13 -7.27 1.32
N HIS A 169 -3.04 -6.43 2.35
CA HIS A 169 -1.81 -5.72 2.72
C HIS A 169 -1.83 -5.41 4.23
N PRO A 170 -0.68 -5.38 4.94
CA PRO A 170 -0.66 -5.02 6.36
C PRO A 170 -1.26 -3.65 6.69
N ALA A 171 -1.21 -2.69 5.78
CA ALA A 171 -1.83 -1.38 5.97
C ALA A 171 -3.35 -1.41 6.22
N PHE A 172 -4.01 -2.53 5.90
CA PHE A 172 -5.43 -2.76 6.22
C PHE A 172 -5.65 -3.35 7.62
N LEU A 173 -4.61 -3.48 8.40
CA LEU A 173 -4.68 -3.95 9.78
C LEU A 173 -4.62 -2.77 10.74
N VAL A 174 -5.18 -2.97 11.91
CA VAL A 174 -5.05 -2.06 13.05
C VAL A 174 -4.60 -2.90 14.24
N TYR A 175 -3.66 -2.41 15.04
CA TYR A 175 -3.23 -3.12 16.24
C TYR A 175 -3.38 -2.30 17.50
N LEU A 176 -3.57 -2.99 18.60
CA LEU A 176 -3.68 -2.46 19.95
C LEU A 176 -2.77 -3.24 20.88
N VAL A 177 -2.06 -2.54 21.76
CA VAL A 177 -1.27 -3.17 22.83
C VAL A 177 -1.62 -2.50 24.14
N HIS A 178 -2.07 -3.29 25.11
CA HIS A 178 -2.46 -2.81 26.44
C HIS A 178 -2.09 -3.81 27.53
N ASP A 179 -2.13 -3.36 28.77
CA ASP A 179 -2.00 -4.24 29.93
C ASP A 179 -3.34 -4.85 30.38
N THR A 180 -3.34 -5.55 31.51
CA THR A 180 -4.55 -6.17 32.09
C THR A 180 -5.61 -5.18 32.57
N GLU A 181 -5.25 -3.91 32.75
CA GLU A 181 -6.15 -2.83 33.17
C GLU A 181 -6.72 -2.08 31.96
N GLY A 182 -6.25 -2.41 30.74
CA GLY A 182 -6.64 -1.77 29.50
C GLY A 182 -5.84 -0.52 29.18
N GLU A 183 -4.78 -0.22 29.95
CA GLU A 183 -3.91 0.93 29.69
C GLU A 183 -2.95 0.63 28.53
N PRO A 184 -2.77 1.59 27.59
CA PRO A 184 -1.89 1.41 26.44
C PRO A 184 -0.44 1.16 26.87
N LEU A 185 0.17 0.10 26.34
CA LEU A 185 1.59 -0.21 26.54
C LEU A 185 2.45 0.37 25.40
N PRO A 186 3.70 0.76 25.68
CA PRO A 186 4.65 1.08 24.63
C PRO A 186 4.78 -0.10 23.64
N ALA A 187 4.76 0.19 22.35
CA ALA A 187 4.87 -0.82 21.31
C ALA A 187 5.74 -0.30 20.17
N GLU A 188 6.59 -1.16 19.65
CA GLU A 188 7.32 -0.89 18.41
C GLU A 188 6.35 -0.83 17.22
N PRO A 189 6.61 0.04 16.23
CA PRO A 189 5.76 0.14 15.06
C PRO A 189 5.68 -1.18 14.29
N LEU A 190 4.45 -1.64 14.00
CA LEU A 190 4.22 -2.84 13.21
C LEU A 190 4.11 -2.55 11.68
N GLY A 191 4.32 -1.30 11.26
CA GLY A 191 4.08 -0.90 9.88
C GLY A 191 2.60 -0.88 9.49
N THR A 192 1.71 -0.73 10.49
CA THR A 192 0.26 -0.57 10.31
C THR A 192 -0.28 0.39 11.37
N ALA A 193 -1.52 0.84 11.21
CA ALA A 193 -2.11 1.80 12.13
C ALA A 193 -2.23 1.24 13.55
N ARG A 194 -1.85 2.04 14.54
CA ARG A 194 -2.08 1.74 15.95
C ARG A 194 -3.37 2.39 16.41
N SER A 195 -4.27 1.59 16.97
CA SER A 195 -5.49 2.09 17.59
C SER A 195 -5.23 2.39 19.07
N GLU A 196 -5.33 3.65 19.45
CA GLU A 196 -5.28 4.05 20.86
C GLU A 196 -6.67 4.17 21.49
N PHE A 197 -7.72 4.25 20.65
CA PHE A 197 -9.08 4.58 21.10
C PHE A 197 -10.21 3.73 20.46
N GLY A 198 -9.91 2.59 19.82
CA GLY A 198 -10.94 1.78 19.17
C GLY A 198 -11.28 2.20 17.72
N PRO A 199 -12.27 1.55 17.08
CA PRO A 199 -12.49 1.61 15.62
C PRO A 199 -13.15 2.88 15.09
N ASP A 200 -13.56 3.82 15.92
CA ASP A 200 -14.36 5.00 15.53
C ASP A 200 -13.50 6.20 15.12
N ARG A 201 -12.66 6.05 14.10
CA ARG A 201 -11.93 7.19 13.55
C ARG A 201 -12.45 7.53 12.16
N ASP A 202 -13.04 8.71 12.05
CA ASP A 202 -13.48 9.28 10.76
C ASP A 202 -12.27 9.86 10.02
N VAL A 203 -11.69 9.06 9.11
CA VAL A 203 -10.50 9.42 8.32
C VAL A 203 -10.78 10.62 7.40
N GLU A 204 -12.01 10.79 6.92
CA GLU A 204 -12.37 11.94 6.06
C GLU A 204 -12.41 13.25 6.88
N ALA A 205 -13.00 13.23 8.06
CA ALA A 205 -13.01 14.40 8.96
C ALA A 205 -11.60 14.77 9.41
N ASP A 206 -10.76 13.78 9.70
CA ASP A 206 -9.35 13.96 10.07
C ASP A 206 -8.54 14.57 8.91
N LEU A 207 -8.83 14.19 7.66
CA LEU A 207 -8.18 14.73 6.47
C LEU A 207 -8.58 16.19 6.23
N ASP A 208 -9.84 16.55 6.40
CA ASP A 208 -10.33 17.92 6.26
C ASP A 208 -9.74 18.85 7.32
N GLU A 209 -9.63 18.40 8.57
CA GLU A 209 -8.96 19.14 9.66
C GLU A 209 -7.47 19.34 9.37
N ALA A 210 -6.77 18.28 8.91
CA ALA A 210 -5.37 18.33 8.53
C ALA A 210 -5.14 19.28 7.34
N LEU A 211 -6.04 19.28 6.35
CA LEU A 211 -6.00 20.19 5.20
C LEU A 211 -6.14 21.66 5.65
N ALA A 212 -7.08 21.93 6.56
CA ALA A 212 -7.28 23.26 7.12
C ALA A 212 -6.05 23.72 7.93
N ALA A 213 -5.47 22.83 8.73
CA ALA A 213 -4.26 23.12 9.53
C ALA A 213 -3.03 23.37 8.63
N ALA A 214 -2.85 22.59 7.56
CA ALA A 214 -1.76 22.78 6.60
C ALA A 214 -1.92 24.08 5.81
N ALA A 215 -3.15 24.44 5.42
CA ALA A 215 -3.45 25.72 4.78
C ALA A 215 -3.12 26.92 5.70
N ALA A 216 -3.33 26.78 7.00
CA ALA A 216 -2.99 27.82 7.99
C ALA A 216 -1.48 27.94 8.26
N ALA A 217 -0.71 26.84 8.09
CA ALA A 217 0.73 26.76 8.38
C ALA A 217 1.64 27.21 7.22
N GLN A 218 1.13 27.71 6.11
CA GLN A 218 1.85 28.05 4.87
C GLN A 218 2.79 29.26 4.98
N SER A 219 3.46 29.51 6.05
CA SER A 219 4.45 30.60 6.15
C SER A 219 5.87 30.09 6.37
N GLY A 220 6.58 29.89 5.30
CA GLY A 220 7.94 30.43 5.14
C GLY A 220 9.13 29.62 5.64
N GLU A 221 9.04 28.53 6.38
CA GLU A 221 10.21 27.90 7.02
C GLU A 221 10.65 26.53 6.45
N ASN A 222 9.88 25.97 5.53
CA ASN A 222 10.07 24.59 5.05
C ASN A 222 10.99 24.41 3.83
N ASP A 223 11.60 25.45 3.30
CA ASP A 223 12.41 25.34 2.05
C ASP A 223 13.82 24.76 2.27
N VAL A 224 14.23 24.54 3.51
CA VAL A 224 15.56 24.05 3.89
C VAL A 224 15.62 22.52 4.02
N LEU A 225 14.49 21.88 4.23
CA LEU A 225 14.41 20.43 4.40
C LEU A 225 14.40 19.71 3.04
N ALA A 226 14.98 18.52 2.98
CA ALA A 226 14.89 17.65 1.81
C ALA A 226 13.42 17.35 1.46
N LEU A 227 13.12 17.23 0.16
CA LEU A 227 11.76 16.96 -0.31
C LEU A 227 11.14 15.75 0.38
N GLU A 228 11.90 14.66 0.57
CA GLU A 228 11.46 13.45 1.23
C GLU A 228 11.00 13.71 2.68
N GLU A 229 11.77 14.49 3.45
CA GLU A 229 11.44 14.83 4.84
C GLU A 229 10.17 15.69 4.92
N ARG A 230 9.99 16.62 3.97
CA ARG A 230 8.77 17.43 3.85
C ARG A 230 7.56 16.57 3.53
N VAL A 231 7.69 15.61 2.61
CA VAL A 231 6.64 14.66 2.25
C VAL A 231 6.28 13.78 3.44
N ARG A 232 7.28 13.23 4.15
CA ARG A 232 7.07 12.44 5.38
C ARG A 232 6.31 13.23 6.45
N THR A 233 6.67 14.48 6.64
CA THR A 233 5.98 15.38 7.59
C THR A 233 4.51 15.58 7.22
N VAL A 234 4.23 15.81 5.93
CA VAL A 234 2.84 15.98 5.46
C VAL A 234 2.04 14.70 5.67
N VAL A 235 2.59 13.55 5.25
CA VAL A 235 1.89 12.28 5.39
C VAL A 235 1.69 11.90 6.85
N SER A 236 2.68 12.10 7.73
CA SER A 236 2.54 11.84 9.16
C SER A 236 1.45 12.72 9.81
N THR A 237 1.35 13.97 9.37
CA THR A 237 0.30 14.89 9.83
C THR A 237 -1.08 14.41 9.37
N MET A 238 -1.21 14.02 8.10
CA MET A 238 -2.46 13.49 7.54
C MET A 238 -2.94 12.23 8.27
N LEU A 239 -2.01 11.33 8.57
CA LEU A 239 -2.32 10.07 9.25
C LEU A 239 -2.36 10.20 10.78
N LYS A 240 -2.12 11.41 11.33
CA LYS A 240 -1.97 11.65 12.78
C LYS A 240 -1.03 10.62 13.45
N SER A 241 0.00 10.19 12.70
CA SER A 241 0.99 9.20 13.13
C SER A 241 2.35 9.87 13.27
N ALA A 242 3.22 9.36 14.13
CA ALA A 242 4.59 9.83 14.17
C ALA A 242 5.34 9.48 12.87
N SER A 243 6.31 10.31 12.47
CA SER A 243 7.01 10.13 11.18
C SER A 243 7.80 8.80 11.10
N ASP A 244 8.23 8.26 12.23
CA ASP A 244 8.89 6.97 12.39
C ASP A 244 7.92 5.77 12.34
N GLN A 245 6.62 6.03 12.43
CA GLN A 245 5.55 5.02 12.30
C GLN A 245 5.02 4.90 10.88
N LEU A 246 5.47 5.74 9.95
CA LEU A 246 5.08 5.62 8.54
C LEU A 246 5.64 4.34 7.96
N GLN A 247 4.78 3.58 7.32
CA GLN A 247 5.20 2.41 6.58
C GLN A 247 5.88 2.84 5.28
N VAL A 248 7.17 2.57 5.16
CA VAL A 248 7.97 2.79 3.96
C VAL A 248 8.43 1.44 3.47
N ASP A 249 8.16 1.12 2.22
CA ASP A 249 8.56 -0.15 1.64
C ASP A 249 10.02 -0.14 1.13
N SER A 250 10.48 -1.28 0.61
CA SER A 250 11.86 -1.44 0.09
C SER A 250 12.20 -0.52 -1.06
N ASP A 251 11.19 0.00 -1.78
CA ASP A 251 11.36 0.96 -2.90
C ASP A 251 11.38 2.42 -2.41
N GLY A 252 11.20 2.63 -1.11
CA GLY A 252 11.13 3.94 -0.48
C GLY A 252 9.77 4.61 -0.57
N ASP A 253 8.72 3.90 -1.00
CA ASP A 253 7.38 4.45 -1.11
C ASP A 253 6.69 4.43 0.25
N ILE A 254 6.00 5.53 0.57
CA ILE A 254 5.17 5.61 1.77
C ILE A 254 3.80 5.00 1.44
N ASN A 255 3.41 4.01 2.22
CA ASN A 255 2.15 3.30 2.06
C ASN A 255 1.06 3.99 2.88
N ILE A 256 -0.01 4.40 2.25
CA ILE A 256 -1.17 5.05 2.87
C ILE A 256 -2.39 4.20 2.58
N ARG A 257 -3.09 3.80 3.60
CA ARG A 257 -4.43 3.28 3.43
C ARG A 257 -5.43 4.43 3.46
N ALA A 258 -6.35 4.45 2.50
CA ALA A 258 -7.40 5.44 2.42
C ALA A 258 -8.71 4.75 1.97
N GLY A 259 -9.60 4.48 2.91
CA GLY A 259 -10.81 3.69 2.66
C GLY A 259 -10.48 2.26 2.19
N SER A 260 -11.02 1.85 1.06
CA SER A 260 -10.72 0.59 0.38
C SER A 260 -9.47 0.66 -0.50
N ALA A 261 -8.93 1.86 -0.75
CA ALA A 261 -7.80 2.09 -1.63
C ALA A 261 -6.46 1.97 -0.89
N MET A 262 -5.45 1.49 -1.60
CA MET A 262 -4.05 1.54 -1.19
C MET A 262 -3.35 2.62 -2.00
N VAL A 263 -2.87 3.65 -1.35
CA VAL A 263 -2.18 4.77 -1.99
C VAL A 263 -0.70 4.71 -1.65
N PHE A 264 0.15 4.85 -2.65
CA PHE A 264 1.59 4.93 -2.52
C PHE A 264 2.06 6.35 -2.82
N VAL A 265 3.00 6.84 -2.03
CA VAL A 265 3.63 8.14 -2.23
C VAL A 265 5.13 7.94 -2.45
N ARG A 266 5.60 8.21 -3.67
CA ARG A 266 6.99 8.08 -4.10
C ARG A 266 7.63 9.45 -4.29
N VAL A 267 8.77 9.67 -3.68
CA VAL A 267 9.58 10.85 -3.92
C VAL A 267 10.63 10.56 -4.98
N ARG A 268 10.77 11.46 -5.95
CA ARG A 268 11.80 11.41 -6.98
C ARG A 268 12.67 12.65 -6.90
N ASP A 269 13.97 12.47 -7.06
CA ASP A 269 14.94 13.56 -6.98
C ASP A 269 15.16 14.24 -8.34
N ASN A 270 15.10 13.47 -9.42
CA ASN A 270 15.36 14.00 -10.76
C ASN A 270 14.36 13.48 -11.81
N PRO A 271 13.48 14.33 -12.34
CA PRO A 271 13.13 15.65 -11.81
C PRO A 271 12.48 15.54 -10.43
N PRO A 272 12.58 16.56 -9.56
CA PRO A 272 11.96 16.54 -8.25
C PRO A 272 10.43 16.51 -8.38
N LEU A 273 9.86 15.34 -8.12
CA LEU A 273 8.43 15.03 -8.20
C LEU A 273 8.02 14.17 -7.01
N VAL A 274 6.76 14.27 -6.66
CA VAL A 274 6.11 13.31 -5.75
C VAL A 274 5.00 12.63 -6.53
N ASP A 275 5.14 11.34 -6.76
CA ASP A 275 4.10 10.54 -7.41
C ASP A 275 3.17 9.96 -6.35
N VAL A 276 1.89 10.28 -6.44
CA VAL A 276 0.82 9.65 -5.68
C VAL A 276 0.13 8.66 -6.61
N PHE A 277 0.17 7.38 -6.30
CA PHE A 277 -0.37 6.35 -7.18
C PHE A 277 -1.08 5.23 -6.42
N SER A 278 -2.02 4.58 -7.08
CA SER A 278 -2.86 3.53 -6.51
C SER A 278 -3.17 2.46 -7.55
N PRO A 279 -3.14 1.17 -7.19
CA PRO A 279 -3.70 0.12 -8.02
C PRO A 279 -5.23 0.23 -7.97
N VAL A 280 -5.86 0.28 -9.13
CA VAL A 280 -7.32 0.32 -9.28
C VAL A 280 -7.88 -1.09 -9.49
N LEU A 281 -7.27 -1.86 -10.40
CA LEU A 281 -7.60 -3.26 -10.68
C LEU A 281 -6.35 -4.08 -10.85
N THR A 282 -6.40 -5.33 -10.43
CA THR A 282 -5.37 -6.34 -10.61
C THR A 282 -5.91 -7.53 -11.42
N GLU A 283 -5.03 -8.39 -11.92
CA GLU A 283 -5.39 -9.57 -12.71
C GLU A 283 -6.31 -9.25 -13.91
N VAL A 284 -6.09 -8.09 -14.53
CA VAL A 284 -6.83 -7.64 -15.72
C VAL A 284 -6.10 -8.07 -16.98
N GLU A 285 -6.82 -8.61 -17.95
CA GLU A 285 -6.24 -8.90 -19.27
C GLU A 285 -5.96 -7.58 -20.02
N PRO A 286 -4.71 -7.29 -20.42
CA PRO A 286 -4.36 -6.06 -21.11
C PRO A 286 -4.81 -6.11 -22.58
N THR A 287 -6.05 -5.68 -22.84
CA THR A 287 -6.66 -5.64 -24.17
C THR A 287 -6.59 -4.23 -24.78
N GLU A 288 -6.64 -4.15 -26.12
CA GLU A 288 -6.73 -2.86 -26.83
C GLU A 288 -7.92 -2.02 -26.34
N ARG A 289 -9.06 -2.67 -26.08
CA ARG A 289 -10.26 -2.02 -25.54
C ARG A 289 -9.99 -1.38 -24.17
N LEU A 290 -9.23 -2.06 -23.30
CA LEU A 290 -8.82 -1.50 -22.01
C LEU A 290 -7.96 -0.24 -22.21
N TYR A 291 -6.93 -0.30 -23.05
CA TYR A 291 -6.06 0.86 -23.30
C TYR A 291 -6.81 2.07 -23.85
N VAL A 292 -7.75 1.84 -24.78
CA VAL A 292 -8.61 2.91 -25.31
C VAL A 292 -9.42 3.53 -24.17
N LYS A 293 -10.03 2.68 -23.32
CA LYS A 293 -10.83 3.14 -22.18
C LYS A 293 -10.01 3.95 -21.17
N LEU A 294 -8.81 3.47 -20.82
CA LEU A 294 -7.92 4.19 -19.89
C LEU A 294 -7.50 5.55 -20.48
N SER A 295 -7.25 5.60 -21.79
CA SER A 295 -6.95 6.86 -22.48
C SER A 295 -8.13 7.83 -22.45
N GLU A 296 -9.36 7.36 -22.71
CA GLU A 296 -10.57 8.18 -22.62
C GLU A 296 -10.79 8.75 -21.20
N LEU A 297 -10.58 7.91 -20.18
CA LEU A 297 -10.72 8.31 -18.78
C LEU A 297 -9.62 9.30 -18.39
N THR A 298 -8.38 9.05 -18.77
CA THR A 298 -7.25 9.97 -18.53
C THR A 298 -7.51 11.35 -19.15
N ASN A 299 -8.08 11.42 -20.36
CA ASN A 299 -8.43 12.68 -21.00
C ASN A 299 -9.52 13.48 -20.27
N ARG A 300 -10.24 12.85 -19.36
CA ARG A 300 -11.27 13.49 -18.50
C ARG A 300 -10.71 13.93 -17.15
N MET A 301 -9.51 13.45 -16.79
CA MET A 301 -8.85 13.85 -15.55
C MET A 301 -8.16 15.20 -15.76
N PRO A 302 -8.37 16.19 -14.88
CA PRO A 302 -7.66 17.48 -14.97
C PRO A 302 -6.17 17.33 -14.70
N ILE A 303 -5.77 16.38 -13.86
CA ILE A 303 -4.39 16.05 -13.52
C ILE A 303 -4.33 14.55 -13.29
N GLY A 304 -3.21 13.92 -13.68
CA GLY A 304 -2.98 12.51 -13.48
C GLY A 304 -3.23 11.66 -14.72
N ARG A 305 -3.10 10.37 -14.56
CA ARG A 305 -3.22 9.40 -15.64
C ARG A 305 -3.69 8.05 -15.11
N LEU A 306 -4.33 7.31 -16.00
CA LEU A 306 -4.60 5.88 -15.84
C LEU A 306 -3.76 5.11 -16.85
N TYR A 307 -3.16 4.03 -16.43
CA TYR A 307 -2.36 3.16 -17.31
C TYR A 307 -2.45 1.72 -16.84
N CYS A 308 -2.22 0.80 -17.76
CA CYS A 308 -2.09 -0.62 -17.44
C CYS A 308 -0.62 -1.01 -17.58
N ALA A 309 -0.09 -1.62 -16.55
CA ALA A 309 1.23 -2.22 -16.53
C ALA A 309 1.10 -3.66 -16.07
N ASP A 310 1.62 -4.59 -16.88
CA ASP A 310 1.40 -6.01 -16.73
C ASP A 310 -0.10 -6.35 -16.68
N ASP A 311 -0.57 -6.87 -15.58
CA ASP A 311 -1.98 -7.21 -15.32
C ASP A 311 -2.67 -6.25 -14.35
N THR A 312 -2.07 -5.07 -14.10
CA THR A 312 -2.57 -4.12 -13.10
C THR A 312 -2.89 -2.76 -13.75
N VAL A 313 -4.08 -2.25 -13.47
CA VAL A 313 -4.47 -0.88 -13.81
C VAL A 313 -4.08 0.04 -12.67
N TRP A 314 -3.32 1.06 -12.98
CA TRP A 314 -2.83 2.06 -12.05
C TRP A 314 -3.45 3.42 -12.32
N ALA A 315 -3.72 4.16 -11.25
CA ALA A 315 -3.93 5.60 -11.27
C ALA A 315 -2.68 6.30 -10.71
N SER A 316 -2.30 7.45 -11.27
CA SER A 316 -1.14 8.23 -10.80
C SER A 316 -1.41 9.72 -10.93
N ILE A 317 -1.09 10.49 -9.89
CA ILE A 317 -1.18 11.95 -9.84
C ILE A 317 0.19 12.48 -9.42
N PRO A 318 0.91 13.18 -10.33
CA PRO A 318 2.18 13.81 -10.00
C PRO A 318 1.98 15.13 -9.26
N VAL A 319 2.79 15.37 -8.23
CA VAL A 319 2.91 16.65 -7.52
C VAL A 319 4.31 17.19 -7.72
N PHE A 320 4.44 18.47 -8.10
CA PHE A 320 5.75 19.07 -8.30
C PHE A 320 6.52 19.18 -6.99
N GLY A 321 7.76 18.69 -6.98
CA GLY A 321 8.66 18.75 -5.83
C GLY A 321 9.33 20.14 -5.70
N ARG A 322 9.52 20.88 -6.83
CA ARG A 322 9.97 22.27 -6.76
C ARG A 322 8.86 23.16 -6.22
N ASN A 323 9.17 23.98 -5.23
CA ASN A 323 8.18 24.78 -4.50
C ASN A 323 7.03 23.89 -3.96
N PHE A 324 7.39 22.73 -3.42
CA PHE A 324 6.45 21.78 -2.88
C PHE A 324 5.49 22.43 -1.88
N GLN A 325 4.20 22.25 -2.13
CA GLN A 325 3.14 22.74 -1.28
C GLN A 325 2.47 21.54 -0.57
N PRO A 326 2.45 21.49 0.76
CA PRO A 326 1.78 20.44 1.53
C PRO A 326 0.35 20.16 1.05
N THR A 327 -0.43 21.22 0.85
CA THR A 327 -1.83 21.14 0.40
C THR A 327 -2.00 20.46 -0.96
N HIS A 328 -1.01 20.54 -1.85
CA HIS A 328 -1.09 19.86 -3.15
C HIS A 328 -0.93 18.33 -2.99
N LEU A 329 -0.06 17.89 -2.07
CA LEU A 329 0.07 16.47 -1.78
C LEU A 329 -1.20 15.93 -1.10
N MET A 330 -1.71 16.64 -0.11
CA MET A 330 -2.94 16.26 0.59
C MET A 330 -4.12 16.13 -0.38
N LEU A 331 -4.29 17.14 -1.25
CA LEU A 331 -5.32 17.11 -2.29
C LEU A 331 -5.11 15.95 -3.27
N ALA A 332 -3.87 15.66 -3.66
CA ALA A 332 -3.57 14.55 -4.56
C ALA A 332 -3.92 13.19 -3.94
N VAL A 333 -3.65 13.00 -2.64
CA VAL A 333 -4.05 11.81 -1.89
C VAL A 333 -5.57 11.69 -1.80
N GLN A 334 -6.26 12.78 -1.45
CA GLN A 334 -7.73 12.80 -1.36
C GLN A 334 -8.39 12.48 -2.71
N VAL A 335 -7.93 13.12 -3.79
CA VAL A 335 -8.44 12.84 -5.15
C VAL A 335 -8.14 11.41 -5.56
N MET A 336 -6.94 10.89 -5.23
CA MET A 336 -6.58 9.50 -5.54
C MET A 336 -7.51 8.50 -4.85
N THR A 337 -7.85 8.74 -3.58
CA THR A 337 -8.77 7.89 -2.83
C THR A 337 -10.16 7.84 -3.50
N GLY A 338 -10.77 9.01 -3.74
CA GLY A 338 -12.07 9.06 -4.40
C GLY A 338 -12.06 8.48 -5.82
N LEU A 339 -10.96 8.67 -6.55
CA LEU A 339 -10.80 8.12 -7.89
C LEU A 339 -10.70 6.60 -7.89
N ALA A 340 -9.99 6.02 -6.93
CA ALA A 340 -9.86 4.57 -6.81
C ALA A 340 -11.22 3.94 -6.54
N ASP A 341 -11.99 4.46 -5.60
CA ASP A 341 -13.34 3.97 -5.26
C ASP A 341 -14.35 4.11 -6.42
N GLU A 342 -14.26 5.21 -7.22
CA GLU A 342 -15.15 5.40 -8.37
C GLU A 342 -14.83 4.47 -9.54
N LEU A 343 -13.53 4.24 -9.78
CA LEU A 343 -13.06 3.53 -10.97
C LEU A 343 -13.00 2.01 -10.80
N ASP A 344 -12.76 1.50 -9.59
CA ASP A 344 -12.63 0.07 -9.37
C ASP A 344 -13.91 -0.67 -9.73
N ASP A 345 -15.08 -0.21 -9.25
CA ASP A 345 -16.39 -0.78 -9.56
C ASP A 345 -16.71 -0.72 -11.06
N ARG A 346 -16.44 0.43 -11.67
CA ARG A 346 -16.75 0.67 -13.07
C ARG A 346 -15.89 -0.14 -14.01
N LEU A 347 -14.58 -0.18 -13.78
CA LEU A 347 -13.65 -0.94 -14.61
C LEU A 347 -13.78 -2.43 -14.38
N HIS A 348 -13.99 -2.88 -13.13
CA HIS A 348 -14.25 -4.28 -12.81
C HIS A 348 -15.48 -4.81 -13.55
N GLY A 349 -16.58 -4.04 -13.59
CA GLY A 349 -17.80 -4.43 -14.31
C GLY A 349 -17.62 -4.52 -15.83
N GLU A 350 -16.66 -3.78 -16.41
CA GLU A 350 -16.44 -3.74 -17.87
C GLU A 350 -15.32 -4.70 -18.34
N PHE A 351 -14.28 -4.90 -17.55
CA PHE A 351 -13.05 -5.61 -17.92
C PHE A 351 -12.73 -6.82 -17.04
N GLY A 352 -13.50 -7.06 -15.98
CA GLY A 352 -13.17 -8.11 -15.00
C GLY A 352 -11.95 -7.75 -14.17
N GLY A 353 -11.15 -8.73 -13.82
CA GLY A 353 -10.03 -8.58 -12.92
C GLY A 353 -10.47 -8.61 -11.46
N LYS A 354 -9.58 -8.14 -10.55
CA LYS A 354 -9.85 -8.03 -9.12
C LYS A 354 -9.62 -6.61 -8.66
N ARG A 355 -10.46 -6.12 -7.77
CA ARG A 355 -10.19 -4.90 -7.02
C ARG A 355 -9.05 -5.15 -6.05
N PHE A 356 -8.31 -4.12 -5.69
CA PHE A 356 -7.25 -4.29 -4.70
C PHE A 356 -7.82 -4.68 -3.33
N PHE A 357 -8.94 -4.07 -2.96
CA PHE A 357 -9.73 -4.46 -1.79
C PHE A 357 -11.22 -4.27 -2.09
N GLY A 358 -11.93 -5.33 -2.41
CA GLY A 358 -13.34 -5.30 -2.77
C GLY A 358 -14.15 -6.42 -2.14
N GLU A 359 -15.47 -6.40 -2.32
CA GLU A 359 -16.36 -7.45 -1.82
C GLU A 359 -16.03 -8.86 -2.37
N GLY A 360 -15.36 -8.94 -3.52
CA GLY A 360 -14.89 -10.21 -4.09
C GLY A 360 -13.57 -10.71 -3.52
N ASP A 361 -12.80 -9.84 -2.88
CA ASP A 361 -11.49 -10.14 -2.26
C ASP A 361 -11.61 -10.40 -0.76
N LYS A 362 -12.79 -10.19 -0.19
CA LYS A 362 -13.11 -10.72 1.14
C LYS A 362 -12.97 -12.24 1.09
N PRO A 363 -12.40 -12.88 2.11
CA PRO A 363 -12.36 -14.33 2.16
C PRO A 363 -13.75 -14.83 1.82
N ALA A 364 -13.82 -15.73 0.84
CA ALA A 364 -15.05 -16.09 0.16
C ALA A 364 -16.20 -16.12 1.16
N ARG A 365 -17.16 -15.21 1.00
CA ARG A 365 -18.45 -15.38 1.67
C ARG A 365 -18.79 -16.82 1.43
N ALA A 366 -18.95 -17.62 2.50
CA ALA A 366 -19.39 -18.97 2.35
C ALA A 366 -20.62 -18.92 1.44
N GLU A 367 -20.40 -19.17 0.15
CA GLU A 367 -21.52 -19.32 -0.76
C GLU A 367 -22.39 -20.33 -0.07
N GLU A 368 -23.63 -19.95 0.24
CA GLU A 368 -24.67 -20.89 0.60
C GLU A 368 -24.71 -21.91 -0.53
N HIS A 369 -23.87 -22.93 -0.44
CA HIS A 369 -24.17 -24.17 -1.11
C HIS A 369 -25.46 -24.61 -0.47
N ARG A 370 -26.57 -24.21 -1.09
CA ARG A 370 -27.83 -24.94 -1.03
C ARG A 370 -27.50 -26.36 -1.43
N THR A 371 -26.91 -27.08 -0.52
CA THR A 371 -26.98 -28.55 -0.55
C THR A 371 -28.45 -28.84 -0.34
N GLY A 372 -29.15 -28.96 -1.46
CA GLY A 372 -30.44 -29.60 -1.48
C GLY A 372 -30.26 -30.93 -0.80
N MET A 373 -30.75 -31.00 0.42
CA MET A 373 -30.91 -32.23 1.14
C MET A 373 -32.03 -32.96 0.44
N TYR A 374 -31.64 -33.86 -0.44
CA TYR A 374 -32.53 -34.94 -0.83
C TYR A 374 -32.15 -36.17 -0.02
N LEU A 375 -33.07 -36.50 0.89
CA LEU A 375 -33.29 -37.74 1.66
C LEU A 375 -32.33 -37.96 2.79
#